data_cdb14e84e7ca29155c7868ce797c33bd
#
_entry.id   cdb14e84e7ca29155c7868ce797c33bd
#
_cell.length_a   1.000
_cell.length_b   1.000
_cell.length_c   1.000
_cell.angle_alpha   90.00
_cell.angle_beta   90.00
_cell.angle_gamma   90.00
#
_symmetry.space_group_name_H-M   'P 1'
#
loop_
_entity.id
_entity.type
_entity.pdbx_description
1 polymer ?
#
loop_
_entity_poly.entity_id
_entity_poly.type
_entity_poly.pdbx_seq_one_letter_code
_entity_poly.pdbx_strand_id
1 'polypeptide(L)'
;FGLGYSPETWDALTKEALGKGYQLQYLESTGLTIPKDDRPFDRFKGRVMFPIQSMSGRTLGFGGRILTNDKKAAKYLNSPESEIYHKSKVLYGIFQAKQAIAKQNNCYLVEGYTDVIQFHQAGIENVVASSGTALTPDQIRLINRLTKNITVLFDGDAAGLRASIRGIDLILEEGMNVKVCTFPDGDDPDSFAKKTSYDDLVAYLENNAKDFIQFKASLLMNEAKNDPIKKADLIRDMVTSISKIPDRIQREIYLQECSRIMDISEQV
;
A
#
# COMPACT_ATOMS: atom_id res chain seq x y z
N PHE A 1 4.58 -1.82 -16.95
CA PHE A 1 3.95 -0.74 -16.17
C PHE A 1 3.70 0.54 -16.99
N GLY A 2 4.28 0.69 -18.20
CA GLY A 2 4.05 1.84 -19.07
C GLY A 2 4.58 3.16 -18.51
N LEU A 3 5.72 3.12 -17.82
CA LEU A 3 6.35 4.33 -17.29
C LEU A 3 6.66 5.33 -18.41
N GLY A 4 6.54 6.61 -18.10
CA GLY A 4 6.86 7.70 -19.00
C GLY A 4 7.58 8.84 -18.29
N TYR A 5 7.89 9.89 -19.04
CA TYR A 5 8.45 11.12 -18.50
C TYR A 5 7.72 12.32 -19.05
N SER A 6 7.29 13.21 -18.16
CA SER A 6 6.71 14.50 -18.53
C SER A 6 7.85 15.53 -18.59
N PRO A 7 8.08 16.18 -19.76
CA PRO A 7 9.17 17.14 -19.91
C PRO A 7 9.09 18.31 -18.93
N GLU A 8 10.21 19.02 -18.76
CA GLU A 8 10.28 20.20 -17.86
C GLU A 8 9.59 21.44 -18.42
N THR A 9 9.18 21.43 -19.70
CA THR A 9 8.42 22.51 -20.32
C THR A 9 7.03 22.63 -19.68
N TRP A 10 6.51 23.86 -19.65
CA TRP A 10 5.28 24.15 -18.92
C TRP A 10 4.00 23.53 -19.53
N ASP A 11 3.98 23.27 -20.83
CA ASP A 11 2.78 22.94 -21.59
C ASP A 11 3.00 21.89 -22.70
N ALA A 12 4.03 21.02 -22.55
CA ALA A 12 4.37 20.01 -23.55
C ALA A 12 3.22 19.02 -23.80
N LEU A 13 2.68 18.45 -22.73
CA LEU A 13 1.55 17.53 -22.81
C LEU A 13 0.30 18.22 -23.35
N THR A 14 -0.03 19.40 -22.81
CA THR A 14 -1.20 20.16 -23.21
C THR A 14 -1.17 20.49 -24.71
N LYS A 15 -0.05 20.99 -25.23
CA LYS A 15 0.12 21.27 -26.66
C LYS A 15 0.03 20.03 -27.54
N GLU A 16 0.69 18.96 -27.16
CA GLU A 16 0.67 17.70 -27.91
C GLU A 16 -0.74 17.09 -27.95
N ALA A 17 -1.45 17.11 -26.82
CA ALA A 17 -2.81 16.60 -26.74
C ALA A 17 -3.79 17.42 -27.59
N LEU A 18 -3.73 18.75 -27.51
CA LEU A 18 -4.54 19.62 -28.36
C LEU A 18 -4.22 19.44 -29.83
N GLY A 19 -2.95 19.30 -30.22
CA GLY A 19 -2.51 19.00 -31.57
C GLY A 19 -3.02 17.68 -32.12
N LYS A 20 -3.30 16.70 -31.25
CA LYS A 20 -3.93 15.40 -31.58
C LYS A 20 -5.45 15.43 -31.51
N GLY A 21 -6.07 16.59 -31.29
CA GLY A 21 -7.52 16.76 -31.28
C GLY A 21 -8.22 16.48 -29.97
N TYR A 22 -7.45 16.24 -28.86
CA TYR A 22 -8.05 16.15 -27.53
C TYR A 22 -8.52 17.53 -27.08
N GLN A 23 -9.64 17.57 -26.35
CA GLN A 23 -10.22 18.82 -25.86
C GLN A 23 -9.64 19.22 -24.51
N LEU A 24 -9.35 20.51 -24.33
CA LEU A 24 -8.76 21.05 -23.10
C LEU A 24 -9.58 20.72 -21.86
N GLN A 25 -10.91 20.77 -21.95
CA GLN A 25 -11.81 20.46 -20.84
C GLN A 25 -11.56 19.07 -20.22
N TYR A 26 -11.19 18.06 -21.02
CA TYR A 26 -10.88 16.72 -20.51
C TYR A 26 -9.50 16.64 -19.88
N LEU A 27 -8.54 17.39 -20.35
CA LEU A 27 -7.22 17.50 -19.73
C LEU A 27 -7.32 18.18 -18.36
N GLU A 28 -8.17 19.20 -18.24
CA GLU A 28 -8.45 19.89 -16.98
C GLU A 28 -9.27 19.02 -16.02
N SER A 29 -10.34 18.40 -16.47
CA SER A 29 -11.20 17.55 -15.62
C SER A 29 -10.49 16.30 -15.08
N THR A 30 -9.49 15.79 -15.80
CA THR A 30 -8.61 14.69 -15.33
C THR A 30 -7.40 15.18 -14.54
N GLY A 31 -7.20 16.50 -14.44
CA GLY A 31 -6.10 17.12 -13.74
C GLY A 31 -4.73 16.92 -14.38
N LEU A 32 -4.67 16.60 -15.67
CA LEU A 32 -3.42 16.56 -16.43
C LEU A 32 -2.91 17.97 -16.73
N THR A 33 -3.85 18.88 -17.01
CA THR A 33 -3.60 20.31 -17.22
C THR A 33 -4.24 21.11 -16.09
N ILE A 34 -3.52 22.08 -15.57
CA ILE A 34 -4.00 23.03 -14.55
C ILE A 34 -4.42 24.30 -15.27
N PRO A 35 -5.70 24.72 -15.16
CA PRO A 35 -6.15 26.00 -15.73
C PRO A 35 -5.47 27.15 -14.98
N LYS A 36 -4.97 28.12 -15.72
CA LYS A 36 -4.43 29.37 -15.18
C LYS A 36 -4.61 30.48 -16.21
N ASP A 37 -5.58 31.34 -15.99
CA ASP A 37 -5.92 32.47 -16.85
C ASP A 37 -5.70 32.16 -18.35
N ASP A 38 -4.79 32.88 -19.01
CA ASP A 38 -4.49 32.68 -20.43
C ASP A 38 -3.42 31.61 -20.74
N ARG A 39 -2.88 30.93 -19.73
CA ARG A 39 -1.77 29.97 -19.90
C ARG A 39 -1.95 28.72 -19.06
N PRO A 40 -2.74 27.75 -19.49
CA PRO A 40 -2.82 26.46 -18.85
C PRO A 40 -1.45 25.74 -18.86
N PHE A 41 -1.15 24.97 -17.84
CA PHE A 41 0.16 24.29 -17.72
C PHE A 41 0.01 22.84 -17.26
N ASP A 42 1.03 22.03 -17.60
CA ASP A 42 1.07 20.61 -17.29
C ASP A 42 1.30 20.37 -15.79
N ARG A 43 0.40 19.60 -15.16
CA ARG A 43 0.47 19.28 -13.73
C ARG A 43 1.76 18.54 -13.35
N PHE A 44 2.19 17.62 -14.21
CA PHE A 44 3.27 16.68 -13.92
C PHE A 44 4.63 17.07 -14.53
N LYS A 45 4.81 18.32 -14.88
CA LYS A 45 6.04 18.85 -15.45
C LYS A 45 7.29 18.36 -14.72
N GLY A 46 8.29 17.82 -15.46
CA GLY A 46 9.58 17.36 -14.94
C GLY A 46 9.52 16.10 -14.08
N ARG A 47 8.52 15.23 -14.32
CA ARG A 47 8.30 14.03 -13.50
C ARG A 47 8.33 12.73 -14.30
N VAL A 48 8.85 11.68 -13.68
CA VAL A 48 8.59 10.30 -14.11
C VAL A 48 7.15 9.97 -13.79
N MET A 49 6.44 9.40 -14.79
CA MET A 49 5.02 9.13 -14.74
C MET A 49 4.75 7.66 -14.52
N PHE A 50 3.90 7.37 -13.54
CA PHE A 50 3.42 6.03 -13.18
C PHE A 50 1.92 5.95 -13.51
N PRO A 51 1.52 5.28 -14.60
CA PRO A 51 0.10 5.11 -14.90
C PRO A 51 -0.59 4.27 -13.84
N ILE A 52 -1.68 4.79 -13.28
CA ILE A 52 -2.53 4.08 -12.32
C ILE A 52 -3.69 3.48 -13.09
N GLN A 53 -3.81 2.16 -13.08
CA GLN A 53 -4.74 1.41 -13.91
C GLN A 53 -5.84 0.76 -13.09
N SER A 54 -7.03 0.63 -13.71
CA SER A 54 -8.12 -0.19 -13.19
C SER A 54 -7.80 -1.68 -13.29
N MET A 55 -8.63 -2.53 -12.68
CA MET A 55 -8.56 -4.01 -12.84
C MET A 55 -8.60 -4.46 -14.31
N SER A 56 -9.20 -3.68 -15.22
CA SER A 56 -9.25 -3.98 -16.65
C SER A 56 -8.07 -3.43 -17.47
N GLY A 57 -7.14 -2.71 -16.83
CA GLY A 57 -5.97 -2.13 -17.48
C GLY A 57 -6.18 -0.74 -18.10
N ARG A 58 -7.35 -0.12 -17.89
CA ARG A 58 -7.58 1.27 -18.31
C ARG A 58 -6.85 2.22 -17.38
N THR A 59 -6.10 3.17 -17.91
CA THR A 59 -5.47 4.23 -17.12
C THR A 59 -6.54 5.17 -16.56
N LEU A 60 -6.54 5.32 -15.24
CA LEU A 60 -7.48 6.17 -14.49
C LEU A 60 -6.82 7.50 -14.08
N GLY A 61 -5.54 7.48 -13.79
CA GLY A 61 -4.76 8.62 -13.33
C GLY A 61 -3.28 8.30 -13.33
N PHE A 62 -2.49 9.18 -12.75
CA PHE A 62 -1.03 9.07 -12.72
C PHE A 62 -0.48 9.43 -11.34
N GLY A 63 0.61 8.76 -10.98
CA GLY A 63 1.58 9.26 -10.02
C GLY A 63 2.75 9.89 -10.76
N GLY A 64 3.32 10.97 -10.23
CA GLY A 64 4.48 11.64 -10.81
C GLY A 64 5.58 11.83 -9.78
N ARG A 65 6.80 11.31 -10.02
CA ARG A 65 7.96 11.48 -9.14
C ARG A 65 8.98 12.44 -9.76
N ILE A 66 9.42 13.44 -8.99
CA ILE A 66 10.53 14.29 -9.40
C ILE A 66 11.84 13.51 -9.36
N LEU A 67 12.76 13.82 -10.30
CA LEU A 67 14.12 13.28 -10.31
C LEU A 67 15.14 14.18 -9.60
N THR A 68 14.74 15.42 -9.32
CA THR A 68 15.59 16.42 -8.65
C THR A 68 15.44 16.34 -7.13
N ASN A 69 16.47 16.81 -6.41
CA ASN A 69 16.45 16.93 -4.95
C ASN A 69 15.86 18.27 -4.47
N ASP A 70 14.93 18.87 -5.22
CA ASP A 70 14.28 20.12 -4.81
C ASP A 70 13.40 19.88 -3.58
N LYS A 71 13.86 20.37 -2.41
CA LYS A 71 13.14 20.26 -1.13
C LYS A 71 11.82 21.04 -1.09
N LYS A 72 11.60 21.97 -2.04
CA LYS A 72 10.36 22.77 -2.11
C LYS A 72 9.26 22.07 -2.89
N ALA A 73 9.59 21.10 -3.73
CA ALA A 73 8.64 20.35 -4.51
C ALA A 73 8.30 19.01 -3.83
N ALA A 74 7.03 18.61 -3.84
CA ALA A 74 6.63 17.30 -3.37
C ALA A 74 7.32 16.21 -4.18
N LYS A 75 8.00 15.26 -3.51
CA LYS A 75 8.70 14.13 -4.14
C LYS A 75 7.76 13.34 -5.05
N TYR A 76 6.55 13.07 -4.58
CA TYR A 76 5.48 12.44 -5.34
C TYR A 76 4.27 13.36 -5.45
N LEU A 77 3.62 13.33 -6.60
CA LEU A 77 2.38 14.03 -6.89
C LEU A 77 1.44 13.06 -7.59
N ASN A 78 0.19 12.96 -7.13
CA ASN A 78 -0.83 12.13 -7.76
C ASN A 78 -1.84 12.98 -8.54
N SER A 79 -2.54 12.34 -9.48
CA SER A 79 -3.73 12.93 -10.07
C SER A 79 -4.70 13.38 -8.99
N PRO A 80 -5.42 14.49 -9.20
CA PRO A 80 -6.50 14.89 -8.30
C PRO A 80 -7.69 13.92 -8.44
N GLU A 81 -8.62 13.96 -7.51
CA GLU A 81 -9.91 13.29 -7.66
C GLU A 81 -10.61 13.77 -8.94
N SER A 82 -11.23 12.83 -9.66
CA SER A 82 -11.96 13.12 -10.90
C SER A 82 -13.07 12.09 -11.10
N GLU A 83 -13.88 12.23 -12.15
CA GLU A 83 -14.93 11.25 -12.46
C GLU A 83 -14.41 9.84 -12.68
N ILE A 84 -13.16 9.69 -13.16
CA ILE A 84 -12.54 8.41 -13.47
C ILE A 84 -11.50 7.95 -12.46
N TYR A 85 -11.02 8.84 -11.60
CA TYR A 85 -9.96 8.55 -10.62
C TYR A 85 -10.38 8.91 -9.21
N HIS A 86 -10.52 7.89 -8.38
CA HIS A 86 -10.72 8.03 -6.93
C HIS A 86 -9.57 7.35 -6.20
N LYS A 87 -8.73 8.14 -5.57
CA LYS A 87 -7.51 7.67 -4.89
C LYS A 87 -7.81 6.58 -3.86
N SER A 88 -8.95 6.68 -3.19
CA SER A 88 -9.41 5.71 -2.20
C SER A 88 -9.90 4.38 -2.79
N LYS A 89 -10.07 4.27 -4.11
CA LYS A 89 -10.66 3.11 -4.81
C LYS A 89 -9.71 2.46 -5.82
N VAL A 90 -8.43 2.82 -5.80
CA VAL A 90 -7.43 2.30 -6.73
C VAL A 90 -6.23 1.74 -5.96
N LEU A 91 -5.57 0.75 -6.56
CA LEU A 91 -4.29 0.21 -6.09
C LEU A 91 -3.33 0.18 -7.28
N TYR A 92 -2.12 0.72 -7.08
CA TYR A 92 -1.10 0.64 -8.11
C TYR A 92 -0.63 -0.81 -8.29
N GLY A 93 -0.46 -1.21 -9.53
CA GLY A 93 -0.02 -2.57 -9.88
C GLY A 93 -1.14 -3.62 -9.91
N ILE A 94 -2.38 -3.31 -9.51
CA ILE A 94 -3.46 -4.31 -9.42
C ILE A 94 -3.77 -5.00 -10.76
N PHE A 95 -3.66 -4.28 -11.88
CA PHE A 95 -3.86 -4.87 -13.21
C PHE A 95 -2.81 -5.93 -13.52
N GLN A 96 -1.55 -5.65 -13.24
CA GLN A 96 -0.42 -6.55 -13.46
C GLN A 96 -0.47 -7.73 -12.48
N ALA A 97 -0.79 -7.47 -11.22
CA ALA A 97 -0.72 -8.43 -10.13
C ALA A 97 -1.90 -9.41 -10.04
N LYS A 98 -3.06 -9.08 -10.59
CA LYS A 98 -4.32 -9.81 -10.36
C LYS A 98 -4.25 -11.31 -10.61
N GLN A 99 -3.55 -11.77 -11.66
CA GLN A 99 -3.43 -13.19 -11.97
C GLN A 99 -2.50 -13.90 -10.98
N ALA A 100 -1.38 -13.26 -10.63
CA ALA A 100 -0.44 -13.80 -9.66
C ALA A 100 -1.07 -13.85 -8.25
N ILE A 101 -1.83 -12.83 -7.85
CA ILE A 101 -2.56 -12.81 -6.58
C ILE A 101 -3.53 -14.00 -6.50
N ALA A 102 -4.36 -14.20 -7.53
CA ALA A 102 -5.32 -15.30 -7.55
C ALA A 102 -4.63 -16.68 -7.56
N LYS A 103 -3.56 -16.84 -8.35
CA LYS A 103 -2.81 -18.09 -8.44
C LYS A 103 -2.07 -18.45 -7.16
N GLN A 104 -1.44 -17.47 -6.52
CA GLN A 104 -0.66 -17.68 -5.29
C GLN A 104 -1.51 -17.58 -4.02
N ASN A 105 -2.79 -17.21 -4.18
CA ASN A 105 -3.74 -17.00 -3.08
C ASN A 105 -3.17 -16.10 -1.96
N ASN A 106 -2.38 -15.10 -2.32
CA ASN A 106 -1.83 -14.09 -1.42
C ASN A 106 -1.54 -12.80 -2.18
N CYS A 107 -1.74 -11.66 -1.53
CA CYS A 107 -1.39 -10.33 -2.03
C CYS A 107 -0.37 -9.68 -1.10
N TYR A 108 0.77 -9.28 -1.62
CA TYR A 108 1.70 -8.39 -0.93
C TYR A 108 1.24 -6.94 -1.10
N LEU A 109 1.12 -6.23 0.00
CA LEU A 109 0.75 -4.82 0.03
C LEU A 109 1.95 -3.99 0.49
N VAL A 110 2.38 -3.05 -0.36
CA VAL A 110 3.46 -2.08 -0.12
C VAL A 110 2.94 -0.65 -0.17
N GLU A 111 3.80 0.34 0.11
CA GLU A 111 3.38 1.74 0.14
C GLU A 111 3.54 2.44 -1.22
N GLY A 112 4.65 2.21 -1.93
CA GLY A 112 5.09 3.03 -3.05
C GLY A 112 5.04 2.36 -4.42
N TYR A 113 5.10 3.20 -5.46
CA TYR A 113 5.17 2.77 -6.86
C TYR A 113 6.42 1.97 -7.17
N THR A 114 7.56 2.41 -6.63
CA THR A 114 8.86 1.79 -6.85
C THR A 114 8.95 0.42 -6.22
N ASP A 115 8.34 0.23 -5.06
CA ASP A 115 8.31 -1.06 -4.36
C ASP A 115 7.62 -2.13 -5.22
N VAL A 116 6.45 -1.78 -5.80
CA VAL A 116 5.72 -2.68 -6.71
C VAL A 116 6.57 -3.06 -7.91
N ILE A 117 7.21 -2.08 -8.56
CA ILE A 117 8.00 -2.32 -9.76
C ILE A 117 9.23 -3.19 -9.42
N GLN A 118 9.89 -2.90 -8.30
CA GLN A 118 11.08 -3.64 -7.88
C GLN A 118 10.75 -5.09 -7.51
N PHE A 119 9.64 -5.34 -6.82
CA PHE A 119 9.17 -6.69 -6.53
C PHE A 119 8.85 -7.48 -7.80
N HIS A 120 8.13 -6.87 -8.75
CA HIS A 120 7.90 -7.47 -10.06
C HIS A 120 9.20 -7.79 -10.79
N GLN A 121 10.17 -6.88 -10.76
CA GLN A 121 11.49 -7.07 -11.36
C GLN A 121 12.27 -8.20 -10.68
N ALA A 122 12.09 -8.39 -9.39
CA ALA A 122 12.65 -9.50 -8.63
C ALA A 122 11.86 -10.82 -8.80
N GLY A 123 10.78 -10.85 -9.59
CA GLY A 123 9.96 -12.05 -9.84
C GLY A 123 8.75 -12.23 -8.93
N ILE A 124 8.50 -11.32 -8.00
CA ILE A 124 7.32 -11.34 -7.11
C ILE A 124 6.23 -10.46 -7.73
N GLU A 125 5.28 -11.08 -8.42
CA GLU A 125 4.29 -10.37 -9.23
C GLU A 125 2.96 -10.08 -8.48
N ASN A 126 2.69 -10.74 -7.38
CA ASN A 126 1.47 -10.58 -6.58
C ASN A 126 1.52 -9.41 -5.58
N VAL A 127 2.04 -8.26 -6.01
CA VAL A 127 2.29 -7.07 -5.20
C VAL A 127 1.53 -5.86 -5.72
N VAL A 128 0.94 -5.08 -4.79
CA VAL A 128 0.21 -3.84 -5.07
C VAL A 128 0.57 -2.76 -4.06
N ALA A 129 0.32 -1.48 -4.40
CA ALA A 129 0.56 -0.37 -3.49
C ALA A 129 -0.66 0.54 -3.30
N SER A 130 -0.81 1.07 -2.08
CA SER A 130 -1.79 2.12 -1.76
C SER A 130 -1.40 3.50 -2.28
N SER A 131 -0.13 3.67 -2.69
CA SER A 131 0.42 4.84 -3.39
C SER A 131 0.30 6.17 -2.64
N GLY A 132 0.76 6.19 -1.40
CA GLY A 132 0.85 7.40 -0.57
C GLY A 132 -0.49 7.85 0.01
N THR A 133 -1.42 6.90 0.22
CA THR A 133 -2.62 7.07 1.04
C THR A 133 -2.66 6.04 2.16
N ALA A 134 -3.31 6.38 3.26
CA ALA A 134 -3.75 5.36 4.20
C ALA A 134 -4.65 4.35 3.46
N LEU A 135 -4.50 3.08 3.79
CA LEU A 135 -5.31 2.00 3.23
C LEU A 135 -6.80 2.24 3.51
N THR A 136 -7.64 1.96 2.52
CA THR A 136 -9.09 2.17 2.61
C THR A 136 -9.86 0.86 2.47
N PRO A 137 -11.10 0.77 2.99
CA PRO A 137 -11.96 -0.39 2.77
C PRO A 137 -12.19 -0.71 1.29
N ASP A 138 -12.35 0.29 0.43
CA ASP A 138 -12.55 0.06 -1.01
C ASP A 138 -11.32 -0.56 -1.67
N GLN A 139 -10.11 -0.15 -1.28
CA GLN A 139 -8.86 -0.77 -1.74
C GLN A 139 -8.73 -2.21 -1.25
N ILE A 140 -9.09 -2.49 0.00
CA ILE A 140 -9.09 -3.84 0.57
C ILE A 140 -10.08 -4.74 -0.20
N ARG A 141 -11.27 -4.24 -0.52
CA ARG A 141 -12.27 -4.97 -1.31
C ARG A 141 -11.80 -5.31 -2.71
N LEU A 142 -10.93 -4.50 -3.33
CA LEU A 142 -10.31 -4.86 -4.62
C LEU A 142 -9.46 -6.13 -4.48
N ILE A 143 -8.64 -6.23 -3.43
CA ILE A 143 -7.83 -7.42 -3.14
C ILE A 143 -8.73 -8.60 -2.78
N ASN A 144 -9.76 -8.37 -1.96
CA ASN A 144 -10.69 -9.40 -1.47
C ASN A 144 -11.44 -10.13 -2.60
N ARG A 145 -11.57 -9.53 -3.78
CA ARG A 145 -12.11 -10.19 -4.99
C ARG A 145 -11.16 -11.23 -5.57
N LEU A 146 -9.89 -11.21 -5.22
CA LEU A 146 -8.83 -12.05 -5.78
C LEU A 146 -8.33 -13.09 -4.78
N THR A 147 -8.21 -12.72 -3.51
CA THR A 147 -7.74 -13.57 -2.41
C THR A 147 -8.26 -13.09 -1.06
N LYS A 148 -8.30 -13.98 -0.08
CA LYS A 148 -8.60 -13.65 1.33
C LYS A 148 -7.33 -13.33 2.13
N ASN A 149 -6.15 -13.47 1.55
CA ASN A 149 -4.88 -13.36 2.27
C ASN A 149 -4.10 -12.14 1.82
N ILE A 150 -3.74 -11.28 2.78
CA ILE A 150 -2.86 -10.12 2.56
C ILE A 150 -1.63 -10.28 3.45
N THR A 151 -0.46 -10.04 2.87
CA THR A 151 0.78 -9.82 3.62
C THR A 151 1.20 -8.38 3.44
N VAL A 152 1.15 -7.60 4.51
CA VAL A 152 1.55 -6.19 4.50
C VAL A 152 3.06 -6.11 4.74
N LEU A 153 3.75 -5.40 3.86
CA LEU A 153 5.20 -5.22 3.91
C LEU A 153 5.49 -3.79 4.39
N PHE A 154 6.20 -3.67 5.50
CA PHE A 154 6.50 -2.38 6.11
C PHE A 154 7.99 -2.07 6.12
N ASP A 155 8.29 -0.80 5.96
CA ASP A 155 9.59 -0.25 6.30
C ASP A 155 9.87 -0.50 7.78
N GLY A 156 11.11 -0.78 8.15
CA GLY A 156 11.49 -1.14 9.52
C GLY A 156 11.40 0.01 10.55
N ASP A 157 10.85 1.17 10.19
CA ASP A 157 10.78 2.31 11.09
C ASP A 157 9.59 2.23 12.09
N ALA A 158 9.84 2.65 13.34
CA ALA A 158 8.85 2.58 14.43
C ALA A 158 7.63 3.49 14.23
N ALA A 159 7.73 4.55 13.42
CA ALA A 159 6.63 5.48 13.17
C ALA A 159 5.66 4.90 12.12
N GLY A 160 6.18 4.30 11.05
CA GLY A 160 5.41 3.57 10.04
C GLY A 160 4.65 2.39 10.64
N LEU A 161 5.29 1.66 11.56
CA LEU A 161 4.69 0.51 12.25
C LEU A 161 3.42 0.86 13.04
N ARG A 162 3.34 2.01 13.72
CA ARG A 162 2.13 2.43 14.43
C ARG A 162 0.99 2.88 13.50
N ALA A 163 1.33 3.50 12.37
CA ALA A 163 0.34 3.85 11.34
C ALA A 163 -0.26 2.60 10.69
N SER A 164 0.52 1.53 10.59
CA SER A 164 0.15 0.26 9.98
C SER A 164 -0.88 -0.54 10.77
N ILE A 165 -0.92 -0.40 12.10
CA ILE A 165 -1.91 -1.08 12.97
C ILE A 165 -3.33 -0.76 12.53
N ARG A 166 -3.61 0.50 12.17
CA ARG A 166 -4.94 0.91 11.68
C ARG A 166 -5.30 0.24 10.34
N GLY A 167 -4.32 0.04 9.46
CA GLY A 167 -4.50 -0.69 8.20
C GLY A 167 -4.84 -2.16 8.43
N ILE A 168 -4.18 -2.80 9.40
CA ILE A 168 -4.46 -4.19 9.81
C ILE A 168 -5.91 -4.35 10.26
N ASP A 169 -6.38 -3.44 11.11
CA ASP A 169 -7.75 -3.47 11.63
C ASP A 169 -8.79 -3.38 10.50
N LEU A 170 -8.58 -2.52 9.50
CA LEU A 170 -9.46 -2.42 8.34
C LEU A 170 -9.48 -3.70 7.50
N ILE A 171 -8.33 -4.39 7.38
CA ILE A 171 -8.25 -5.68 6.67
C ILE A 171 -9.06 -6.74 7.42
N LEU A 172 -8.95 -6.79 8.75
CA LEU A 172 -9.71 -7.72 9.59
C LEU A 172 -11.21 -7.45 9.51
N GLU A 173 -11.66 -6.19 9.51
CA GLU A 173 -13.07 -5.79 9.35
C GLU A 173 -13.68 -6.28 8.03
N GLU A 174 -12.90 -6.33 6.96
CA GLU A 174 -13.32 -6.87 5.66
C GLU A 174 -13.26 -8.42 5.58
N GLY A 175 -13.01 -9.09 6.70
CA GLY A 175 -13.00 -10.54 6.82
C GLY A 175 -11.85 -11.21 6.09
N MET A 176 -10.69 -10.57 6.04
CA MET A 176 -9.49 -11.09 5.40
C MET A 176 -8.44 -11.51 6.43
N ASN A 177 -7.59 -12.45 6.04
CA ASN A 177 -6.43 -12.85 6.82
C ASN A 177 -5.27 -11.90 6.55
N VAL A 178 -4.61 -11.44 7.61
CA VAL A 178 -3.51 -10.50 7.48
C VAL A 178 -2.24 -11.01 8.18
N LYS A 179 -1.16 -11.02 7.44
CA LYS A 179 0.20 -11.18 7.94
C LYS A 179 0.97 -9.87 7.75
N VAL A 180 2.02 -9.73 8.54
CA VAL A 180 2.92 -8.58 8.49
C VAL A 180 4.35 -9.07 8.36
N CYS A 181 5.08 -8.49 7.42
CA CYS A 181 6.51 -8.71 7.26
C CYS A 181 7.23 -7.36 7.34
N THR A 182 8.23 -7.27 8.20
CA THR A 182 9.11 -6.11 8.33
C THR A 182 10.48 -6.44 7.76
N PHE A 183 11.20 -5.44 7.28
CA PHE A 183 12.55 -5.60 6.77
C PHE A 183 13.60 -5.24 7.82
N PRO A 184 14.86 -5.67 7.66
CA PRO A 184 15.96 -5.31 8.57
C PRO A 184 16.16 -3.80 8.63
N ASP A 185 16.74 -3.31 9.73
CA ASP A 185 17.02 -1.89 9.94
C ASP A 185 17.77 -1.27 8.75
N GLY A 186 17.22 -0.18 8.24
CA GLY A 186 17.75 0.56 7.10
C GLY A 186 17.30 0.07 5.72
N ASP A 187 16.50 -0.99 5.65
CA ASP A 187 15.89 -1.46 4.41
C ASP A 187 14.39 -1.15 4.37
N ASP A 188 13.96 -0.76 3.17
CA ASP A 188 12.57 -0.76 2.74
C ASP A 188 12.34 -1.91 1.73
N PRO A 189 11.09 -2.19 1.33
CA PRO A 189 10.81 -3.26 0.36
C PRO A 189 11.61 -3.11 -0.95
N ASP A 190 11.76 -1.90 -1.48
CA ASP A 190 12.50 -1.61 -2.72
C ASP A 190 13.99 -1.96 -2.58
N SER A 191 14.66 -1.42 -1.55
CA SER A 191 16.08 -1.63 -1.31
C SER A 191 16.42 -3.08 -1.01
N PHE A 192 15.56 -3.77 -0.24
CA PHE A 192 15.76 -5.18 0.10
C PHE A 192 15.59 -6.10 -1.13
N ALA A 193 14.53 -5.91 -1.90
CA ALA A 193 14.31 -6.70 -3.12
C ALA A 193 15.39 -6.46 -4.18
N LYS A 194 15.98 -5.27 -4.23
CA LYS A 194 17.03 -4.92 -5.18
C LYS A 194 18.36 -5.65 -4.93
N LYS A 195 18.68 -5.94 -3.68
CA LYS A 195 19.96 -6.59 -3.28
C LYS A 195 19.85 -8.08 -3.03
N THR A 196 18.65 -8.64 -3.06
CA THR A 196 18.36 -10.02 -2.67
C THR A 196 18.00 -10.85 -3.89
N SER A 197 18.46 -12.11 -3.97
CA SER A 197 18.05 -13.04 -5.03
C SER A 197 16.55 -13.38 -4.89
N TYR A 198 15.95 -13.90 -5.99
CA TYR A 198 14.54 -14.33 -5.93
C TYR A 198 14.28 -15.38 -4.85
N ASP A 199 15.11 -16.42 -4.79
CA ASP A 199 14.91 -17.50 -3.82
C ASP A 199 15.08 -17.03 -2.39
N ASP A 200 16.07 -16.19 -2.11
CA ASP A 200 16.30 -15.60 -0.79
C ASP A 200 15.18 -14.63 -0.39
N LEU A 201 14.66 -13.84 -1.35
CA LEU A 201 13.55 -12.93 -1.12
C LEU A 201 12.27 -13.69 -0.78
N VAL A 202 11.94 -14.75 -1.53
CA VAL A 202 10.79 -15.62 -1.22
C VAL A 202 10.95 -16.26 0.14
N ALA A 203 12.12 -16.87 0.42
CA ALA A 203 12.40 -17.48 1.72
C ALA A 203 12.29 -16.47 2.87
N TYR A 204 12.77 -15.24 2.66
CA TYR A 204 12.65 -14.19 3.66
C TYR A 204 11.18 -13.85 3.94
N LEU A 205 10.38 -13.61 2.92
CA LEU A 205 8.96 -13.27 3.06
C LEU A 205 8.18 -14.38 3.75
N GLU A 206 8.44 -15.64 3.41
CA GLU A 206 7.76 -16.80 4.02
C GLU A 206 8.14 -16.98 5.50
N ASN A 207 9.42 -16.85 5.84
CA ASN A 207 9.91 -17.09 7.19
C ASN A 207 9.67 -15.92 8.16
N ASN A 208 9.54 -14.69 7.65
CA ASN A 208 9.42 -13.48 8.48
C ASN A 208 8.00 -12.88 8.50
N ALA A 209 7.08 -13.37 7.68
CA ALA A 209 5.69 -12.95 7.74
C ALA A 209 5.00 -13.51 9.00
N LYS A 210 4.69 -12.65 9.95
CA LYS A 210 4.01 -12.97 11.21
C LYS A 210 2.51 -12.72 11.09
N ASP A 211 1.71 -13.54 11.76
CA ASP A 211 0.31 -13.22 12.00
C ASP A 211 0.19 -11.88 12.75
N PHE A 212 -0.93 -11.17 12.55
CA PHE A 212 -1.12 -9.84 13.13
C PHE A 212 -1.06 -9.82 14.66
N ILE A 213 -1.51 -10.90 15.33
CA ILE A 213 -1.44 -11.04 16.79
C ILE A 213 0.01 -11.14 17.26
N GLN A 214 0.79 -12.01 16.63
CA GLN A 214 2.20 -12.16 16.95
C GLN A 214 2.98 -10.88 16.65
N PHE A 215 2.62 -10.20 15.56
CA PHE A 215 3.24 -8.92 15.20
C PHE A 215 2.92 -7.84 16.23
N LYS A 216 1.64 -7.62 16.58
CA LYS A 216 1.25 -6.66 17.62
C LYS A 216 1.90 -6.96 18.97
N ALA A 217 1.87 -8.22 19.39
CA ALA A 217 2.54 -8.63 20.63
C ALA A 217 4.04 -8.31 20.59
N SER A 218 4.74 -8.63 19.50
CA SER A 218 6.19 -8.38 19.39
C SER A 218 6.57 -6.89 19.45
N LEU A 219 5.73 -6.01 18.89
CA LEU A 219 5.94 -4.56 18.93
C LEU A 219 5.79 -3.99 20.32
N LEU A 220 4.73 -4.37 21.01
CA LEU A 220 4.26 -3.69 22.22
C LEU A 220 4.74 -4.36 23.51
N MET A 221 5.09 -5.66 23.47
CA MET A 221 5.67 -6.35 24.65
C MET A 221 6.99 -5.71 25.12
N ASN A 222 7.80 -5.18 24.21
CA ASN A 222 9.02 -4.46 24.59
C ASN A 222 8.72 -3.14 25.32
N GLU A 223 7.64 -2.46 24.97
CA GLU A 223 7.19 -1.21 25.60
C GLU A 223 6.46 -1.47 26.94
N ALA A 224 5.83 -2.66 27.08
CA ALA A 224 5.07 -3.07 28.27
C ALA A 224 5.90 -3.86 29.30
N LYS A 225 7.18 -4.09 29.05
CA LYS A 225 8.06 -4.79 30.01
C LYS A 225 8.02 -4.09 31.38
N ASN A 226 7.52 -4.82 32.38
CA ASN A 226 7.40 -4.36 33.77
C ASN A 226 6.38 -3.24 34.06
N ASP A 227 5.47 -2.92 33.14
CA ASP A 227 4.39 -1.95 33.37
C ASP A 227 3.03 -2.62 33.20
N PRO A 228 2.33 -2.95 34.31
CA PRO A 228 1.02 -3.61 34.23
C PRO A 228 -0.05 -2.79 33.51
N ILE A 229 0.02 -1.47 33.55
CA ILE A 229 -0.94 -0.58 32.89
C ILE A 229 -0.77 -0.68 31.38
N LYS A 230 0.46 -0.57 30.91
CA LYS A 230 0.78 -0.72 29.47
C LYS A 230 0.46 -2.13 28.96
N LYS A 231 0.69 -3.17 29.78
CA LYS A 231 0.28 -4.54 29.44
C LYS A 231 -1.24 -4.64 29.26
N ALA A 232 -2.02 -4.04 30.18
CA ALA A 232 -3.48 -4.03 30.06
C ALA A 232 -3.97 -3.26 28.83
N ASP A 233 -3.35 -2.12 28.50
CA ASP A 233 -3.68 -1.35 27.30
C ASP A 233 -3.36 -2.11 26.02
N LEU A 234 -2.25 -2.83 25.97
CA LEU A 234 -1.89 -3.71 24.86
C LEU A 234 -2.93 -4.82 24.68
N ILE A 235 -3.36 -5.48 25.75
CA ILE A 235 -4.38 -6.54 25.69
C ILE A 235 -5.69 -5.96 25.14
N ARG A 236 -6.13 -4.80 25.61
CA ARG A 236 -7.34 -4.13 25.10
C ARG A 236 -7.23 -3.84 23.60
N ASP A 237 -6.07 -3.37 23.13
CA ASP A 237 -5.85 -3.08 21.72
C ASP A 237 -5.90 -4.36 20.88
N MET A 238 -5.31 -5.46 21.35
CA MET A 238 -5.38 -6.76 20.68
C MET A 238 -6.80 -7.29 20.62
N VAL A 239 -7.54 -7.28 21.73
CA VAL A 239 -8.94 -7.72 21.80
C VAL A 239 -9.83 -6.84 20.92
N THR A 240 -9.59 -5.53 20.88
CA THR A 240 -10.30 -4.60 19.98
C THR A 240 -10.11 -5.00 18.53
N SER A 241 -8.90 -5.32 18.10
CA SER A 241 -8.62 -5.78 16.74
C SER A 241 -9.29 -7.12 16.44
N ILE A 242 -9.23 -8.08 17.37
CA ILE A 242 -9.92 -9.39 17.24
C ILE A 242 -11.42 -9.21 17.11
N SER A 243 -12.02 -8.28 17.87
CA SER A 243 -13.47 -8.03 17.82
C SER A 243 -13.98 -7.58 16.46
N LYS A 244 -13.10 -7.04 15.62
CA LYS A 244 -13.39 -6.58 14.25
C LYS A 244 -13.53 -7.74 13.25
N ILE A 245 -13.03 -8.92 13.56
CA ILE A 245 -13.12 -10.10 12.70
C ILE A 245 -14.59 -10.54 12.61
N PRO A 246 -15.20 -10.63 11.41
CA PRO A 246 -16.61 -11.00 11.28
C PRO A 246 -16.90 -12.45 11.64
N ASP A 247 -15.95 -13.36 11.37
CA ASP A 247 -16.11 -14.81 11.62
C ASP A 247 -15.97 -15.12 13.11
N ARG A 248 -17.00 -15.74 13.70
CA ARG A 248 -17.03 -16.06 15.13
C ARG A 248 -16.02 -17.14 15.53
N ILE A 249 -15.81 -18.13 14.68
CA ILE A 249 -14.86 -19.22 14.97
C ILE A 249 -13.43 -18.66 14.95
N GLN A 250 -13.15 -17.84 13.95
CA GLN A 250 -11.85 -17.19 13.83
C GLN A 250 -11.58 -16.25 15.03
N ARG A 251 -12.57 -15.46 15.47
CA ARG A 251 -12.44 -14.65 16.69
C ARG A 251 -12.10 -15.46 17.92
N GLU A 252 -12.78 -16.59 18.11
CA GLU A 252 -12.54 -17.48 19.25
C GLU A 252 -11.11 -18.01 19.28
N ILE A 253 -10.63 -18.50 18.13
CA ILE A 253 -9.25 -18.98 17.98
C ILE A 253 -8.23 -17.87 18.28
N TYR A 254 -8.47 -16.64 17.79
CA TYR A 254 -7.59 -15.52 18.05
C TYR A 254 -7.63 -15.03 19.51
N LEU A 255 -8.78 -15.14 20.20
CA LEU A 255 -8.86 -14.85 21.63
C LEU A 255 -8.03 -15.85 22.44
N GLN A 256 -8.13 -17.14 22.13
CA GLN A 256 -7.30 -18.18 22.76
C GLN A 256 -5.81 -17.93 22.53
N GLU A 257 -5.42 -17.62 21.30
CA GLU A 257 -4.03 -17.32 21.00
C GLU A 257 -3.54 -16.03 21.69
N CYS A 258 -4.37 -14.99 21.77
CA CYS A 258 -4.09 -13.78 22.52
C CYS A 258 -3.85 -14.07 23.99
N SER A 259 -4.75 -14.85 24.62
CA SER A 259 -4.62 -15.27 26.04
C SER A 259 -3.34 -16.04 26.28
N ARG A 260 -2.97 -16.94 25.38
CA ARG A 260 -1.73 -17.72 25.44
C ARG A 260 -0.48 -16.83 25.36
N ILE A 261 -0.46 -15.89 24.38
CA ILE A 261 0.72 -14.99 24.18
C ILE A 261 0.87 -14.03 25.34
N MET A 262 -0.23 -13.52 25.88
CA MET A 262 -0.22 -12.50 26.93
C MET A 262 -0.16 -13.09 28.35
N ASP A 263 -0.23 -14.41 28.48
CA ASP A 263 -0.26 -15.15 29.76
C ASP A 263 -1.37 -14.61 30.69
N ILE A 264 -2.62 -14.67 30.18
CA ILE A 264 -3.83 -14.29 30.89
C ILE A 264 -4.93 -15.35 30.72
N SER A 265 -5.93 -15.32 31.62
CA SER A 265 -7.11 -16.19 31.47
C SER A 265 -7.99 -15.73 30.29
N GLU A 266 -8.58 -16.69 29.56
CA GLU A 266 -9.57 -16.42 28.49
C GLU A 266 -10.84 -15.75 29.03
N GLN A 267 -11.10 -15.80 30.34
CA GLN A 267 -12.27 -15.20 30.97
C GLN A 267 -12.12 -13.69 31.23
N VAL A 268 -10.95 -13.12 31.02
CA VAL A 268 -10.66 -11.69 31.14
C VAL A 268 -11.00 -10.94 29.88
#